data_7f92a6e1d02f290086e4dba18cac4852
#
_entry.id   7f92a6e1d02f290086e4dba18cac4852
#
_cell.length_a   1.000
_cell.length_b   1.000
_cell.length_c   1.000
_cell.angle_alpha   90.00
_cell.angle_beta   90.00
_cell.angle_gamma   90.00
#
_symmetry.space_group_name_H-M   'P 1'
#
loop_
_entity.id
_entity.type
_entity.pdbx_description
1 polymer ?
#
loop_
_entity_poly.entity_id
_entity_poly.type
_entity_poly.pdbx_seq_one_letter_code
_entity_poly.pdbx_strand_id
1 'polypeptide(L)'
;RQGVLSGVIHRISTNKGEKMERLQKTIAKAGIASRRKAEELIVNGKVKVNGVVVTELGTQVSPEDDISVNGVVLKKEEKLYYLLNKPRRVISSVSDEKGRETVLAYLSDVKERIYPVGRLDYDTSGILLLTNDGDFANAMMHPSSHLPKTYEVAVTGVLTDDMLNRLAKGIMLSDGKTLPAEVVLLERSTKKNKTVLHITIQ
;
A
#
# COMPACT_ATOMS: atom_id res chain seq x y z
N ARG A 1 17.40 -8.29 26.38
CA ARG A 1 17.39 -6.90 25.87
C ARG A 1 16.14 -6.74 25.04
N GLN A 2 15.17 -6.02 25.58
CA GLN A 2 13.89 -5.71 24.94
C GLN A 2 14.14 -4.67 23.83
N GLY A 3 13.86 -5.05 22.59
CA GLY A 3 13.80 -4.11 21.46
C GLY A 3 12.47 -3.38 21.48
N VAL A 4 12.53 -2.07 21.62
CA VAL A 4 11.37 -1.16 21.61
C VAL A 4 10.76 -1.14 20.21
N LEU A 5 9.57 -1.70 20.07
CA LEU A 5 8.70 -1.49 18.91
C LEU A 5 8.04 -0.10 19.05
N SER A 6 8.63 0.93 18.48
CA SER A 6 8.02 2.27 18.46
C SER A 6 7.14 2.41 17.20
N GLY A 7 5.87 2.04 17.32
CA GLY A 7 4.84 2.44 16.36
C GLY A 7 4.15 3.71 16.86
N VAL A 8 4.30 4.83 16.17
CA VAL A 8 3.55 6.06 16.48
C VAL A 8 2.25 6.06 15.68
N ILE A 9 1.12 6.09 16.38
CA ILE A 9 -0.23 6.18 15.79
C ILE A 9 -0.69 7.63 15.83
N HIS A 10 -1.05 8.20 14.68
CA HIS A 10 -1.73 9.49 14.61
C HIS A 10 -3.11 9.34 13.95
N ARG A 11 -4.14 9.85 14.62
CA ARG A 11 -5.54 9.87 14.17
C ARG A 11 -5.85 11.20 13.49
N ILE A 12 -6.33 11.15 12.23
CA ILE A 12 -6.81 12.33 11.50
C ILE A 12 -8.26 12.08 11.06
N SER A 13 -9.17 13.01 11.36
CA SER A 13 -10.59 12.95 10.99
C SER A 13 -10.89 13.93 9.85
N THR A 14 -11.56 13.48 8.78
CA THR A 14 -12.07 14.36 7.71
C THR A 14 -13.46 13.91 7.23
N ASN A 15 -14.44 14.84 7.32
CA ASN A 15 -15.78 14.70 6.72
C ASN A 15 -15.83 15.50 5.40
N LYS A 16 -16.20 14.85 4.28
CA LYS A 16 -16.61 15.53 3.02
C LYS A 16 -17.66 14.69 2.28
N GLY A 17 -18.66 15.39 1.69
CA GLY A 17 -19.86 14.91 1.03
C GLY A 17 -19.70 13.62 0.20
N GLU A 18 -20.49 12.64 0.52
CA GLU A 18 -20.35 11.27 0.05
C GLU A 18 -20.93 11.10 -1.36
N LYS A 19 -20.09 10.70 -2.32
CA LYS A 19 -20.43 10.40 -3.72
C LYS A 19 -20.91 8.95 -3.87
N MET A 20 -21.78 8.71 -4.87
CA MET A 20 -22.08 7.37 -5.39
C MET A 20 -20.79 6.57 -5.59
N GLU A 21 -20.78 5.32 -5.13
CA GLU A 21 -19.60 4.48 -5.14
C GLU A 21 -19.91 3.07 -5.67
N ARG A 22 -18.96 2.37 -6.29
CA ARG A 22 -19.14 1.00 -6.73
C ARG A 22 -19.39 0.06 -5.55
N LEU A 23 -20.40 -0.80 -5.64
CA LEU A 23 -20.84 -1.71 -4.60
C LEU A 23 -19.68 -2.57 -4.03
N GLN A 24 -18.83 -3.15 -4.88
CA GLN A 24 -17.66 -3.91 -4.41
C GLN A 24 -16.65 -3.06 -3.62
N LYS A 25 -16.58 -1.75 -3.90
CA LYS A 25 -15.70 -0.85 -3.14
C LYS A 25 -16.30 -0.56 -1.76
N THR A 26 -17.61 -0.37 -1.67
CA THR A 26 -18.32 -0.16 -0.40
C THR A 26 -18.20 -1.39 0.50
N ILE A 27 -18.38 -2.61 -0.05
CA ILE A 27 -18.19 -3.88 0.67
C ILE A 27 -16.74 -4.00 1.19
N ALA A 28 -15.76 -3.61 0.38
CA ALA A 28 -14.35 -3.66 0.78
C ALA A 28 -14.00 -2.63 1.86
N LYS A 29 -14.62 -1.44 1.83
CA LYS A 29 -14.48 -0.39 2.87
C LYS A 29 -15.10 -0.81 4.21
N ALA A 30 -16.10 -1.67 4.18
CA ALA A 30 -16.70 -2.25 5.37
C ALA A 30 -15.94 -3.48 5.90
N GLY A 31 -14.74 -3.75 5.40
CA GLY A 31 -13.86 -4.82 5.88
C GLY A 31 -14.30 -6.25 5.54
N ILE A 32 -15.46 -6.44 4.92
CA ILE A 32 -16.07 -7.77 4.69
C ILE A 32 -15.23 -8.63 3.73
N ALA A 33 -14.71 -8.03 2.66
CA ALA A 33 -13.96 -8.75 1.64
C ALA A 33 -12.99 -7.84 0.88
N SER A 34 -12.06 -8.42 0.11
CA SER A 34 -11.33 -7.63 -0.91
C SER A 34 -12.29 -7.24 -2.04
N ARG A 35 -11.94 -6.22 -2.85
CA ARG A 35 -12.77 -5.81 -3.99
C ARG A 35 -13.08 -6.97 -4.94
N ARG A 36 -12.08 -7.80 -5.28
CA ARG A 36 -12.26 -8.99 -6.12
C ARG A 36 -13.18 -10.00 -5.47
N LYS A 37 -13.00 -10.28 -4.19
CA LYS A 37 -13.88 -11.21 -3.47
C LYS A 37 -15.30 -10.66 -3.32
N ALA A 38 -15.47 -9.36 -3.19
CA ALA A 38 -16.78 -8.70 -3.19
C ALA A 38 -17.48 -8.86 -4.56
N GLU A 39 -16.76 -8.76 -5.68
CA GLU A 39 -17.29 -9.03 -7.01
C GLU A 39 -17.81 -10.48 -7.14
N GLU A 40 -17.06 -11.46 -6.64
CA GLU A 40 -17.51 -12.85 -6.58
C GLU A 40 -18.80 -13.02 -5.74
N LEU A 41 -18.88 -12.34 -4.59
CA LEU A 41 -20.07 -12.37 -3.73
C LEU A 41 -21.28 -11.75 -4.42
N ILE A 42 -21.10 -10.67 -5.19
CA ILE A 42 -22.16 -10.02 -5.96
C ILE A 42 -22.67 -10.99 -7.03
N VAL A 43 -21.80 -11.51 -7.89
CA VAL A 43 -22.17 -12.44 -8.97
C VAL A 43 -22.90 -13.67 -8.43
N ASN A 44 -22.48 -14.17 -7.26
CA ASN A 44 -23.10 -15.33 -6.60
C ASN A 44 -24.41 -15.00 -5.85
N GLY A 45 -24.96 -13.77 -5.99
CA GLY A 45 -26.23 -13.38 -5.36
C GLY A 45 -26.18 -13.32 -3.83
N LYS A 46 -25.01 -13.12 -3.25
CA LYS A 46 -24.81 -13.04 -1.79
C LYS A 46 -24.94 -11.62 -1.23
N VAL A 47 -25.22 -10.65 -2.10
CA VAL A 47 -25.29 -9.24 -1.76
C VAL A 47 -26.70 -8.72 -2.00
N LYS A 48 -27.24 -7.96 -1.02
CA LYS A 48 -28.50 -7.21 -1.19
C LYS A 48 -28.24 -5.73 -1.00
N VAL A 49 -28.95 -4.93 -1.79
CA VAL A 49 -29.02 -3.47 -1.65
C VAL A 49 -30.50 -3.13 -1.44
N ASN A 50 -30.80 -2.45 -0.34
CA ASN A 50 -32.18 -2.12 0.06
C ASN A 50 -33.16 -3.34 0.02
N GLY A 51 -32.65 -4.49 0.48
CA GLY A 51 -33.40 -5.76 0.50
C GLY A 51 -33.43 -6.54 -0.80
N VAL A 52 -33.01 -5.95 -1.94
CA VAL A 52 -33.02 -6.58 -3.27
C VAL A 52 -31.67 -7.21 -3.58
N VAL A 53 -31.65 -8.45 -4.06
CA VAL A 53 -30.43 -9.15 -4.49
C VAL A 53 -29.84 -8.46 -5.72
N VAL A 54 -28.55 -8.15 -5.67
CA VAL A 54 -27.79 -7.57 -6.76
C VAL A 54 -26.74 -8.57 -7.23
N THR A 55 -26.71 -8.83 -8.54
CA THR A 55 -25.74 -9.72 -9.20
C THR A 55 -24.91 -9.04 -10.27
N GLU A 56 -25.24 -7.79 -10.62
CA GLU A 56 -24.60 -7.03 -11.68
C GLU A 56 -23.32 -6.35 -11.17
N LEU A 57 -22.20 -6.60 -11.87
CA LEU A 57 -20.93 -5.92 -11.60
C LEU A 57 -21.00 -4.45 -12.05
N GLY A 58 -20.33 -3.58 -11.32
CA GLY A 58 -20.34 -2.16 -11.62
C GLY A 58 -21.50 -1.38 -10.99
N THR A 59 -22.47 -2.06 -10.35
CA THR A 59 -23.54 -1.42 -9.60
C THR A 59 -22.98 -0.33 -8.69
N GLN A 60 -23.61 0.85 -8.72
CA GLN A 60 -23.27 1.98 -7.86
C GLN A 60 -24.30 2.09 -6.73
N VAL A 61 -23.83 2.45 -5.56
CA VAL A 61 -24.61 2.61 -4.36
C VAL A 61 -24.39 3.98 -3.73
N SER A 62 -25.42 4.49 -3.08
CA SER A 62 -25.41 5.68 -2.25
C SER A 62 -24.90 5.35 -0.83
N PRO A 63 -24.36 6.31 -0.11
CA PRO A 63 -24.03 6.16 1.31
C PRO A 63 -25.23 5.83 2.20
N GLU A 64 -26.43 6.11 1.71
CA GLU A 64 -27.71 5.88 2.42
C GLU A 64 -28.31 4.50 2.13
N ASP A 65 -27.75 3.76 1.16
CA ASP A 65 -28.25 2.44 0.81
C ASP A 65 -27.93 1.41 1.90
N ASP A 66 -28.94 0.63 2.28
CA ASP A 66 -28.77 -0.52 3.16
C ASP A 66 -28.17 -1.70 2.39
N ILE A 67 -26.91 -2.01 2.68
CA ILE A 67 -26.21 -3.10 2.02
C ILE A 67 -26.02 -4.25 3.01
N SER A 68 -26.31 -5.46 2.57
CA SER A 68 -26.01 -6.68 3.34
C SER A 68 -25.28 -7.73 2.50
N VAL A 69 -24.38 -8.46 3.14
CA VAL A 69 -23.61 -9.57 2.54
C VAL A 69 -23.86 -10.82 3.37
N ASN A 70 -24.34 -11.89 2.74
CA ASN A 70 -24.76 -13.12 3.44
C ASN A 70 -25.73 -12.86 4.60
N GLY A 71 -26.62 -11.87 4.47
CA GLY A 71 -27.59 -11.48 5.50
C GLY A 71 -27.04 -10.58 6.61
N VAL A 72 -25.75 -10.27 6.62
CA VAL A 72 -25.13 -9.35 7.57
C VAL A 72 -25.11 -7.94 6.99
N VAL A 73 -25.74 -6.98 7.68
CA VAL A 73 -25.75 -5.57 7.26
C VAL A 73 -24.35 -4.96 7.44
N LEU A 74 -23.89 -4.24 6.43
CA LEU A 74 -22.60 -3.56 6.47
C LEU A 74 -22.61 -2.45 7.52
N LYS A 75 -21.53 -2.42 8.28
CA LYS A 75 -21.25 -1.29 9.18
C LYS A 75 -20.02 -0.57 8.67
N LYS A 76 -20.03 0.76 8.77
CA LYS A 76 -18.85 1.56 8.41
C LYS A 76 -17.73 1.28 9.42
N GLU A 77 -16.60 0.79 8.94
CA GLU A 77 -15.41 0.61 9.78
C GLU A 77 -14.75 1.96 10.11
N GLU A 78 -14.16 2.06 11.28
CA GLU A 78 -13.26 3.15 11.61
C GLU A 78 -12.00 3.04 10.75
N LYS A 79 -11.54 4.17 10.20
CA LYS A 79 -10.33 4.22 9.40
C LYS A 79 -9.11 4.17 10.29
N LEU A 80 -8.23 3.23 10.02
CA LEU A 80 -7.00 2.99 10.75
C LEU A 80 -5.78 3.23 9.86
N TYR A 81 -4.74 3.81 10.46
CA TYR A 81 -3.48 4.12 9.77
C TYR A 81 -2.32 3.71 10.66
N TYR A 82 -1.42 2.93 10.10
CA TYR A 82 -0.23 2.44 10.79
C TYR A 82 1.02 2.79 10.00
N LEU A 83 2.09 3.11 10.72
CA LEU A 83 3.41 3.32 10.17
C LEU A 83 4.31 2.18 10.68
N LEU A 84 4.74 1.33 9.76
CA LEU A 84 5.65 0.23 10.05
C LEU A 84 7.05 0.58 9.56
N ASN A 85 8.06 0.49 10.43
CA ASN A 85 9.43 0.34 9.97
C ASN A 85 9.62 -1.13 9.57
N LYS A 86 9.30 -1.44 8.29
CA LYS A 86 9.34 -2.80 7.78
C LYS A 86 10.77 -3.36 7.88
N PRO A 87 10.99 -4.48 8.56
CA PRO A 87 12.28 -5.13 8.56
C PRO A 87 12.55 -5.85 7.24
N ARG A 88 13.79 -6.26 7.02
CA ARG A 88 14.15 -7.17 5.93
C ARG A 88 13.53 -8.55 6.16
N ARG A 89 13.38 -9.32 5.10
CA ARG A 89 12.83 -10.69 5.06
C ARG A 89 11.36 -10.80 5.46
N VAL A 90 10.62 -9.73 5.23
CA VAL A 90 9.16 -9.66 5.44
C VAL A 90 8.49 -9.23 4.14
N ILE A 91 7.39 -9.87 3.78
CA ILE A 91 6.63 -9.64 2.54
C ILE A 91 5.66 -8.47 2.72
N SER A 92 5.67 -7.50 1.80
CA SER A 92 4.69 -6.40 1.74
C SER A 92 3.37 -6.88 1.11
N SER A 93 2.69 -7.82 1.76
CA SER A 93 1.42 -8.40 1.32
C SER A 93 0.53 -8.74 2.51
N VAL A 94 -0.76 -8.92 2.24
CA VAL A 94 -1.74 -9.41 3.23
C VAL A 94 -1.65 -10.92 3.46
N SER A 95 -1.12 -11.67 2.48
CA SER A 95 -0.93 -13.12 2.54
C SER A 95 0.24 -13.53 1.66
N ASP A 96 0.81 -14.69 1.94
CA ASP A 96 1.86 -15.30 1.12
C ASP A 96 1.59 -16.80 0.95
N GLU A 97 1.57 -17.28 -0.28
CA GLU A 97 1.30 -18.70 -0.60
C GLU A 97 2.40 -19.66 -0.12
N LYS A 98 3.61 -19.14 0.08
CA LYS A 98 4.78 -19.91 0.56
C LYS A 98 4.91 -19.89 2.09
N GLY A 99 3.96 -19.28 2.81
CA GLY A 99 3.96 -19.22 4.27
C GLY A 99 5.06 -18.32 4.87
N ARG A 100 5.65 -17.40 4.08
CA ARG A 100 6.63 -16.46 4.60
C ARG A 100 5.93 -15.38 5.42
N GLU A 101 6.64 -14.80 6.38
CA GLU A 101 6.14 -13.71 7.21
C GLU A 101 5.75 -12.51 6.37
N THR A 102 4.57 -11.97 6.62
CA THR A 102 4.06 -10.76 5.96
C THR A 102 4.00 -9.60 6.94
N VAL A 103 3.84 -8.39 6.41
CA VAL A 103 3.73 -7.16 7.23
C VAL A 103 2.54 -7.20 8.20
N LEU A 104 1.54 -8.05 7.98
CA LEU A 104 0.40 -8.20 8.90
C LEU A 104 0.75 -8.91 10.20
N ALA A 105 1.85 -9.66 10.26
CA ALA A 105 2.33 -10.27 11.52
C ALA A 105 2.63 -9.23 12.60
N TYR A 106 2.89 -7.97 12.21
CA TYR A 106 3.13 -6.85 13.12
C TYR A 106 1.84 -6.15 13.60
N LEU A 107 0.68 -6.63 13.16
CA LEU A 107 -0.65 -6.09 13.48
C LEU A 107 -1.57 -7.20 14.01
N SER A 108 -1.03 -8.17 14.77
CA SER A 108 -1.77 -9.34 15.28
C SER A 108 -3.01 -9.00 16.11
N ASP A 109 -3.00 -7.84 16.78
CA ASP A 109 -4.09 -7.40 17.65
C ASP A 109 -5.16 -6.58 16.91
N VAL A 110 -4.94 -6.29 15.61
CA VAL A 110 -5.87 -5.54 14.78
C VAL A 110 -6.84 -6.49 14.12
N LYS A 111 -8.15 -6.26 14.35
CA LYS A 111 -9.23 -7.10 13.79
C LYS A 111 -9.67 -6.65 12.41
N GLU A 112 -9.48 -5.37 12.13
CA GLU A 112 -9.84 -4.74 10.87
C GLU A 112 -8.96 -5.25 9.74
N ARG A 113 -9.51 -5.22 8.53
CA ARG A 113 -8.81 -5.66 7.33
C ARG A 113 -7.81 -4.61 6.84
N ILE A 114 -6.59 -4.63 7.41
CA ILE A 114 -5.50 -3.74 7.02
C ILE A 114 -4.71 -4.29 5.81
N TYR A 115 -4.15 -3.41 5.00
CA TYR A 115 -3.27 -3.75 3.87
C TYR A 115 -2.18 -2.67 3.67
N PRO A 116 -1.02 -3.05 3.10
CA PRO A 116 0.07 -2.10 2.87
C PRO A 116 -0.25 -1.11 1.74
N VAL A 117 0.21 0.13 1.90
CA VAL A 117 0.19 1.21 0.92
C VAL A 117 1.50 1.18 0.14
N GLY A 118 1.48 0.53 -1.01
CA GLY A 118 2.69 0.25 -1.78
C GLY A 118 3.42 -0.99 -1.26
N ARG A 119 4.65 -1.15 -1.73
CA ARG A 119 5.48 -2.32 -1.40
C ARG A 119 6.94 -1.91 -1.25
N LEU A 120 7.60 -2.52 -0.29
CA LEU A 120 9.04 -2.67 -0.22
C LEU A 120 9.41 -4.11 -0.49
N ASP A 121 10.49 -4.36 -1.18
CA ASP A 121 10.96 -5.71 -1.49
C ASP A 121 11.30 -6.50 -0.23
N TYR A 122 11.41 -7.82 -0.36
CA TYR A 122 11.66 -8.74 0.74
C TYR A 122 12.89 -8.34 1.56
N ASP A 123 14.00 -8.02 0.89
CA ASP A 123 15.25 -7.61 1.54
C ASP A 123 15.41 -6.10 1.75
N THR A 124 14.38 -5.31 1.45
CA THR A 124 14.35 -3.88 1.71
C THR A 124 13.69 -3.60 3.06
N SER A 125 14.30 -2.73 3.85
CA SER A 125 13.75 -2.20 5.10
C SER A 125 13.38 -0.72 4.95
N GLY A 126 12.46 -0.25 5.79
CA GLY A 126 12.10 1.16 5.81
C GLY A 126 10.62 1.41 6.08
N ILE A 127 10.21 2.64 5.88
CA ILE A 127 8.84 3.10 6.16
C ILE A 127 7.85 2.48 5.19
N LEU A 128 6.82 1.82 5.73
CA LEU A 128 5.67 1.32 5.01
C LEU A 128 4.38 1.71 5.75
N LEU A 129 3.48 2.37 5.03
CA LEU A 129 2.15 2.69 5.54
C LEU A 129 1.23 1.47 5.37
N LEU A 130 0.36 1.24 6.37
CA LEU A 130 -0.70 0.22 6.31
C LEU A 130 -2.02 0.86 6.74
N THR A 131 -3.12 0.51 6.09
CA THR A 131 -4.43 1.10 6.37
C THR A 131 -5.57 0.20 5.87
N ASN A 132 -6.80 0.48 6.34
CA ASN A 132 -8.04 0.01 5.72
C ASN A 132 -8.72 1.11 4.87
N ASP A 133 -8.13 2.32 4.77
CA ASP A 133 -8.65 3.40 3.93
C ASP A 133 -8.13 3.32 2.49
N GLY A 134 -8.96 2.75 1.60
CA GLY A 134 -8.61 2.60 0.19
C GLY A 134 -8.50 3.91 -0.58
N ASP A 135 -9.17 4.97 -0.16
CA ASP A 135 -9.08 6.28 -0.82
C ASP A 135 -7.75 6.96 -0.46
N PHE A 136 -7.34 6.87 0.81
CA PHE A 136 -6.03 7.32 1.26
C PHE A 136 -4.90 6.52 0.57
N ALA A 137 -5.00 5.17 0.59
CA ALA A 137 -4.01 4.32 -0.06
C ALA A 137 -3.85 4.65 -1.56
N ASN A 138 -4.97 4.87 -2.26
CA ASN A 138 -4.95 5.27 -3.66
C ASN A 138 -4.29 6.65 -3.85
N ALA A 139 -4.63 7.63 -3.02
CA ALA A 139 -4.03 8.97 -3.07
C ALA A 139 -2.50 8.92 -2.85
N MET A 140 -2.02 8.04 -1.98
CA MET A 140 -0.58 7.87 -1.70
C MET A 140 0.18 7.12 -2.80
N MET A 141 -0.49 6.23 -3.54
CA MET A 141 0.16 5.37 -4.54
C MET A 141 -0.03 5.84 -5.98
N HIS A 142 -1.05 6.64 -6.25
CA HIS A 142 -1.38 7.02 -7.63
C HIS A 142 -0.28 7.90 -8.24
N PRO A 143 0.18 7.61 -9.46
CA PRO A 143 1.25 8.38 -10.11
C PRO A 143 0.98 9.88 -10.18
N SER A 144 -0.28 10.30 -10.37
CA SER A 144 -0.66 11.73 -10.43
C SER A 144 -0.49 12.48 -9.10
N SER A 145 -0.25 11.78 -8.00
CA SER A 145 0.01 12.41 -6.70
C SER A 145 1.44 12.94 -6.57
N HIS A 146 2.33 12.51 -7.46
CA HIS A 146 3.74 12.93 -7.50
C HIS A 146 4.43 12.93 -6.13
N LEU A 147 4.05 11.99 -5.25
CA LEU A 147 4.64 11.90 -3.92
C LEU A 147 6.07 11.37 -4.02
N PRO A 148 7.07 12.17 -3.62
CA PRO A 148 8.45 11.73 -3.69
C PRO A 148 8.73 10.60 -2.70
N LYS A 149 9.52 9.63 -3.13
CA LYS A 149 9.99 8.52 -2.31
C LYS A 149 11.50 8.47 -2.38
N THR A 150 12.14 8.65 -1.24
CA THR A 150 13.60 8.62 -1.13
C THR A 150 14.07 7.26 -0.60
N TYR A 151 15.01 6.66 -1.31
CA TYR A 151 15.62 5.39 -0.95
C TYR A 151 17.12 5.60 -0.67
N GLU A 152 17.60 5.06 0.43
CA GLU A 152 19.02 4.86 0.62
C GLU A 152 19.43 3.55 -0.07
N VAL A 153 20.33 3.65 -1.03
CA VAL A 153 20.75 2.53 -1.88
C VAL A 153 22.24 2.32 -1.72
N ALA A 154 22.61 1.10 -1.37
CA ALA A 154 24.00 0.66 -1.36
C ALA A 154 24.28 -0.25 -2.55
N VAL A 155 25.21 0.14 -3.40
CA VAL A 155 25.62 -0.66 -4.56
C VAL A 155 27.06 -1.14 -4.41
N THR A 156 27.34 -2.33 -4.93
CA THR A 156 28.71 -2.82 -5.09
C THR A 156 29.37 -2.10 -6.25
N GLY A 157 30.56 -1.59 -6.03
CA GLY A 157 31.32 -0.82 -7.02
C GLY A 157 31.46 0.65 -6.62
N VAL A 158 32.46 1.28 -7.21
CA VAL A 158 32.76 2.72 -7.04
C VAL A 158 32.17 3.46 -8.23
N LEU A 159 30.98 4.05 -8.06
CA LEU A 159 30.32 4.80 -9.11
C LEU A 159 31.05 6.12 -9.38
N THR A 160 31.27 6.43 -10.64
CA THR A 160 31.81 7.74 -11.09
C THR A 160 30.71 8.81 -11.11
N ASP A 161 31.10 10.07 -11.17
CA ASP A 161 30.13 11.17 -11.26
C ASP A 161 29.33 11.11 -12.57
N ASP A 162 29.94 10.63 -13.67
CA ASP A 162 29.22 10.39 -14.93
C ASP A 162 28.13 9.31 -14.77
N MET A 163 28.43 8.21 -14.05
CA MET A 163 27.42 7.18 -13.75
C MET A 163 26.27 7.73 -12.91
N LEU A 164 26.57 8.56 -11.90
CA LEU A 164 25.53 9.21 -11.09
C LEU A 164 24.67 10.17 -11.91
N ASN A 165 25.29 10.96 -12.79
CA ASN A 165 24.60 11.86 -13.71
C ASN A 165 23.69 11.11 -14.70
N ARG A 166 24.16 9.96 -15.22
CA ARG A 166 23.34 9.09 -16.08
C ARG A 166 22.14 8.52 -15.33
N LEU A 167 22.36 8.06 -14.10
CA LEU A 167 21.28 7.56 -13.23
C LEU A 167 20.23 8.65 -12.98
N ALA A 168 20.65 9.88 -12.67
CA ALA A 168 19.76 11.01 -12.46
C ALA A 168 18.93 11.38 -13.70
N LYS A 169 19.49 11.24 -14.91
CA LYS A 169 18.78 11.51 -16.19
C LYS A 169 17.86 10.38 -16.65
N GLY A 170 17.87 9.27 -15.93
CA GLY A 170 17.16 8.05 -16.29
C GLY A 170 17.97 7.09 -17.14
N ILE A 171 17.88 5.81 -16.81
CA ILE A 171 18.59 4.70 -17.45
C ILE A 171 17.62 3.78 -18.18
N MET A 172 18.14 3.07 -19.19
CA MET A 172 17.36 2.06 -19.92
C MET A 172 17.32 0.76 -19.12
N LEU A 173 16.13 0.28 -18.83
CA LEU A 173 15.85 -1.04 -18.26
C LEU A 173 15.21 -1.92 -19.34
N SER A 174 14.99 -3.21 -19.03
CA SER A 174 14.38 -4.17 -19.95
C SER A 174 12.95 -3.81 -20.38
N ASP A 175 12.25 -3.08 -19.55
CA ASP A 175 10.85 -2.63 -19.72
C ASP A 175 10.71 -1.16 -20.12
N GLY A 176 11.83 -0.44 -20.30
CA GLY A 176 11.84 0.94 -20.77
C GLY A 176 12.82 1.84 -20.05
N LYS A 177 12.82 3.13 -20.45
CA LYS A 177 13.65 4.14 -19.79
C LYS A 177 12.99 4.64 -18.52
N THR A 178 13.76 4.68 -17.42
CA THR A 178 13.28 5.29 -16.16
C THR A 178 13.07 6.79 -16.31
N LEU A 179 12.16 7.33 -15.49
CA LEU A 179 12.04 8.78 -15.35
C LEU A 179 13.31 9.36 -14.69
N PRO A 180 13.57 10.67 -14.84
CA PRO A 180 14.60 11.34 -14.08
C PRO A 180 14.38 11.19 -12.57
N ALA A 181 15.48 11.13 -11.81
CA ALA A 181 15.46 11.01 -10.36
C ALA A 181 16.46 11.98 -9.74
N GLU A 182 16.19 12.41 -8.51
CA GLU A 182 17.21 13.10 -7.73
C GLU A 182 18.18 12.07 -7.15
N VAL A 183 19.48 12.28 -7.35
CA VAL A 183 20.53 11.38 -6.87
C VAL A 183 21.53 12.15 -6.05
N VAL A 184 21.69 11.77 -4.78
CA VAL A 184 22.64 12.39 -3.84
C VAL A 184 23.64 11.33 -3.38
N LEU A 185 24.92 11.57 -3.62
CA LEU A 185 26.01 10.70 -3.16
C LEU A 185 26.19 10.88 -1.65
N LEU A 186 26.15 9.79 -0.89
CA LEU A 186 26.40 9.79 0.56
C LEU A 186 27.81 9.29 0.89
N GLU A 187 28.21 8.14 0.34
CA GLU A 187 29.51 7.52 0.58
C GLU A 187 30.06 6.91 -0.71
N ARG A 188 31.35 7.09 -0.94
CA ARG A 188 32.11 6.39 -1.98
C ARG A 188 33.35 5.79 -1.35
N SER A 189 33.47 4.47 -1.32
CA SER A 189 34.55 3.77 -0.67
C SER A 189 35.21 2.77 -1.61
N THR A 190 36.44 3.09 -2.06
CA THR A 190 37.30 2.18 -2.84
C THR A 190 37.70 0.97 -2.00
N LYS A 191 38.03 1.18 -0.73
CA LYS A 191 38.41 0.10 0.20
C LYS A 191 37.32 -0.95 0.37
N LYS A 192 36.05 -0.53 0.44
CA LYS A 192 34.90 -1.43 0.59
C LYS A 192 34.27 -1.82 -0.74
N ASN A 193 34.79 -1.32 -1.86
CA ASN A 193 34.20 -1.44 -3.19
C ASN A 193 32.68 -1.16 -3.16
N LYS A 194 32.28 -0.01 -2.60
CA LYS A 194 30.88 0.31 -2.30
C LYS A 194 30.60 1.79 -2.57
N THR A 195 29.43 2.07 -3.09
CA THR A 195 28.85 3.42 -3.15
C THR A 195 27.48 3.42 -2.44
N VAL A 196 27.21 4.43 -1.63
CA VAL A 196 25.93 4.65 -0.99
C VAL A 196 25.37 5.98 -1.46
N LEU A 197 24.11 5.98 -1.84
CA LEU A 197 23.43 7.15 -2.38
C LEU A 197 21.96 7.21 -1.94
N HIS A 198 21.39 8.40 -1.93
CA HIS A 198 19.95 8.59 -1.92
C HIS A 198 19.44 8.73 -3.35
N ILE A 199 18.35 8.03 -3.67
CA ILE A 199 17.60 8.18 -4.91
C ILE A 199 16.18 8.58 -4.54
N THR A 200 15.74 9.76 -5.01
CA THR A 200 14.36 10.23 -4.86
C THR A 200 13.65 10.11 -6.20
N ILE A 201 12.55 9.36 -6.20
CA ILE A 201 11.67 9.14 -7.36
C ILE A 201 10.25 9.62 -7.05
N GLN A 202 9.49 9.96 -8.10
CA GLN A 202 8.09 10.40 -8.03
C GLN A 202 7.16 9.43 -8.75
#